data_eb14d041f688981b83e0cc85619f6bb1
#
_entry.id   eb14d041f688981b83e0cc85619f6bb1
#
_cell.length_a   1.000
_cell.length_b   1.000
_cell.length_c   1.000
_cell.angle_alpha   90.00
_cell.angle_beta   90.00
_cell.angle_gamma   90.00
#
_symmetry.space_group_name_H-M   'P 1'
#
loop_
_entity.id
_entity.type
_entity.pdbx_description
1 polymer ?
#
loop_
_entity_poly.entity_id
_entity_poly.type
_entity_poly.pdbx_seq_one_letter_code
_entity_poly.pdbx_strand_id
1 'polypeptide(L)'
;MLTLPGRCIDELDVSVSQYHYDASLLALDASGVQVNETLHSHLLKSNCPVTGQPDWGSVLISYSGPRIDEAALVRYLVSFREHSDFHEQCVERIFLDLLTLLGEGAKLTVYARYVRRGGLDINPWRSTEPGMPENLRLARQ
;
A
#
# COMPACT_ATOMS: atom_id res chain seq x y z
N MET A 1 9.77 18.15 -6.74
CA MET A 1 9.45 16.89 -6.06
C MET A 1 8.39 16.12 -6.84
N LEU A 2 8.62 14.85 -7.05
CA LEU A 2 7.64 14.01 -7.73
C LEU A 2 6.58 13.52 -6.76
N THR A 3 5.32 13.60 -7.16
CA THR A 3 4.23 13.03 -6.41
C THR A 3 3.81 11.71 -7.03
N LEU A 4 3.28 10.80 -6.22
CA LEU A 4 2.73 9.56 -6.72
C LEU A 4 1.42 9.84 -7.46
N PRO A 5 1.13 9.07 -8.52
CA PRO A 5 -0.14 9.23 -9.22
C PRO A 5 -1.32 8.82 -8.38
N GLY A 6 -2.50 9.24 -8.78
CA GLY A 6 -3.74 8.88 -8.12
C GLY A 6 -4.09 9.81 -6.97
N ARG A 7 -5.11 9.40 -6.22
CA ARG A 7 -5.66 10.19 -5.13
C ARG A 7 -5.00 9.81 -3.82
N CYS A 8 -4.54 10.81 -3.07
CA CYS A 8 -3.97 10.61 -1.74
C CYS A 8 -5.10 10.40 -0.73
N ILE A 9 -4.97 9.35 0.10
CA ILE A 9 -6.00 9.03 1.10
C ILE A 9 -5.59 9.48 2.51
N ASP A 10 -4.47 10.16 2.66
CA ASP A 10 -3.92 10.51 3.98
C ASP A 10 -4.71 11.60 4.69
N GLU A 11 -5.49 12.37 3.96
CA GLU A 11 -6.24 13.49 4.53
C GLU A 11 -7.59 13.08 5.10
N LEU A 12 -7.93 11.78 5.04
CA LEU A 12 -9.16 11.31 5.63
C LEU A 12 -9.11 11.45 7.16
N ASP A 13 -10.22 11.91 7.72
CA ASP A 13 -10.36 12.00 9.17
C ASP A 13 -10.69 10.62 9.72
N VAL A 14 -9.65 9.87 10.07
CA VAL A 14 -9.76 8.48 10.50
C VAL A 14 -9.17 8.34 11.89
N SER A 15 -9.95 7.77 12.80
CA SER A 15 -9.46 7.42 14.13
C SER A 15 -8.69 6.12 14.06
N VAL A 16 -7.42 6.12 14.47
CA VAL A 16 -6.57 4.94 14.48
C VAL A 16 -6.19 4.62 15.91
N SER A 17 -6.49 3.40 16.35
CA SER A 17 -6.15 2.95 17.70
C SER A 17 -5.29 1.69 17.69
N GLN A 18 -4.99 1.13 16.51
CA GLN A 18 -4.25 -0.12 16.41
C GLN A 18 -3.02 0.05 15.53
N TYR A 19 -1.86 -0.34 16.07
CA TYR A 19 -0.57 -0.26 15.39
C TYR A 19 0.07 -1.63 15.21
N HIS A 20 -0.71 -2.71 15.38
CA HIS A 20 -0.28 -4.07 15.09
C HIS A 20 -0.93 -4.52 13.81
N TYR A 21 -0.15 -5.13 12.93
CA TYR A 21 -0.64 -5.57 11.63
C TYR A 21 -1.90 -6.44 11.78
N ASP A 22 -2.92 -6.13 10.98
CA ASP A 22 -4.18 -6.84 11.03
C ASP A 22 -4.90 -6.70 9.69
N ALA A 23 -4.91 -7.79 8.91
CA ALA A 23 -5.57 -7.79 7.60
C ALA A 23 -7.09 -7.63 7.72
N SER A 24 -7.68 -7.99 8.86
CA SER A 24 -9.12 -7.88 9.06
C SER A 24 -9.61 -6.43 9.13
N LEU A 25 -8.70 -5.46 9.21
CA LEU A 25 -9.08 -4.05 9.15
C LEU A 25 -9.55 -3.62 7.75
N LEU A 26 -9.16 -4.36 6.72
CA LEU A 26 -9.57 -4.04 5.36
C LEU A 26 -11.06 -4.34 5.16
N ALA A 27 -11.70 -3.50 4.37
CA ALA A 27 -13.10 -3.66 4.03
C ALA A 27 -13.38 -3.07 2.67
N LEU A 28 -14.43 -3.59 2.01
CA LEU A 28 -14.94 -2.99 0.79
C LEU A 28 -15.98 -1.92 1.15
N ASP A 29 -16.10 -0.92 0.26
CA ASP A 29 -17.14 0.08 0.38
C ASP A 29 -18.50 -0.61 0.30
N ALA A 30 -19.43 -0.17 1.15
CA ALA A 30 -20.78 -0.76 1.21
C ALA A 30 -21.58 -0.60 -0.07
N SER A 31 -21.20 0.34 -0.95
CA SER A 31 -21.92 0.57 -2.20
C SER A 31 -21.78 -0.57 -3.20
N GLY A 32 -20.71 -1.35 -3.13
CA GLY A 32 -20.44 -2.43 -4.06
C GLY A 32 -20.11 -1.97 -5.47
N VAL A 33 -19.81 -0.69 -5.66
CA VAL A 33 -19.49 -0.12 -6.98
C VAL A 33 -18.18 -0.67 -7.50
N GLN A 34 -18.16 -1.02 -8.79
CA GLN A 34 -16.91 -1.42 -9.46
C GLN A 34 -16.19 -0.17 -9.93
N VAL A 35 -14.90 -0.11 -9.65
CA VAL A 35 -14.06 1.06 -9.97
C VAL A 35 -12.76 0.62 -10.62
N ASN A 36 -12.13 1.59 -11.28
CA ASN A 36 -10.76 1.48 -11.78
C ASN A 36 -10.08 2.75 -11.31
N GLU A 37 -9.30 2.66 -10.23
CA GLU A 37 -8.72 3.83 -9.60
C GLU A 37 -7.34 3.57 -9.07
N THR A 38 -6.62 4.65 -8.81
CA THR A 38 -5.29 4.62 -8.20
C THR A 38 -5.31 5.45 -6.94
N LEU A 39 -4.85 4.85 -5.85
CA LEU A 39 -4.78 5.49 -4.54
C LEU A 39 -3.32 5.49 -4.07
N HIS A 40 -2.95 6.45 -3.25
CA HIS A 40 -1.64 6.41 -2.62
C HIS A 40 -1.69 6.96 -1.20
N SER A 41 -0.71 6.54 -0.40
CA SER A 41 -0.58 6.96 0.98
C SER A 41 0.91 7.08 1.33
N HIS A 42 1.23 8.03 2.19
CA HIS A 42 2.57 8.22 2.73
C HIS A 42 2.68 7.76 4.18
N LEU A 43 1.68 7.02 4.66
CA LEU A 43 1.59 6.62 6.07
C LEU A 43 2.16 5.24 6.37
N LEU A 44 2.70 4.55 5.37
CA LEU A 44 3.27 3.22 5.58
C LEU A 44 4.56 3.32 6.38
N LYS A 45 4.63 2.53 7.44
CA LYS A 45 5.85 2.38 8.23
C LYS A 45 5.90 0.96 8.76
N SER A 46 7.06 0.34 8.68
CA SER A 46 7.33 -0.95 9.31
C SER A 46 8.73 -0.90 9.92
N ASN A 47 9.14 -1.97 10.59
CA ASN A 47 10.45 -2.04 11.20
C ASN A 47 11.32 -3.07 10.48
N CYS A 48 12.59 -2.77 10.30
CA CYS A 48 13.55 -3.71 9.74
C CYS A 48 13.72 -4.88 10.72
N PRO A 49 13.55 -6.14 10.28
CA PRO A 49 13.66 -7.28 11.18
C PRO A 49 15.08 -7.54 11.67
N VAL A 50 16.10 -6.96 11.03
CA VAL A 50 17.49 -7.15 11.41
C VAL A 50 17.95 -6.07 12.39
N THR A 51 17.67 -4.79 12.09
CA THR A 51 18.18 -3.67 12.87
C THR A 51 17.14 -3.05 13.80
N GLY A 52 15.86 -3.33 13.60
CA GLY A 52 14.76 -2.70 14.34
C GLY A 52 14.51 -1.26 13.94
N GLN A 53 15.24 -0.73 12.96
CA GLN A 53 15.06 0.65 12.52
C GLN A 53 13.76 0.82 11.76
N PRO A 54 13.11 2.00 11.88
CA PRO A 54 11.87 2.26 11.16
C PRO A 54 12.11 2.46 9.67
N ASP A 55 11.26 1.86 8.87
CA ASP A 55 11.23 2.01 7.42
C ASP A 55 9.96 2.75 7.02
N TRP A 56 10.10 4.03 6.72
CA TRP A 56 8.99 4.85 6.24
C TRP A 56 8.87 4.74 4.74
N GLY A 57 7.64 4.66 4.24
CA GLY A 57 7.43 4.53 2.82
C GLY A 57 6.12 5.12 2.35
N SER A 58 6.04 5.27 1.04
CA SER A 58 4.82 5.64 0.34
C SER A 58 4.36 4.44 -0.45
N VAL A 59 3.07 4.17 -0.44
CA VAL A 59 2.49 3.05 -1.17
C VAL A 59 1.49 3.55 -2.18
N LEU A 60 1.55 2.96 -3.37
CA LEU A 60 0.60 3.23 -4.45
C LEU A 60 -0.17 1.93 -4.71
N ILE A 61 -1.49 2.06 -4.80
CA ILE A 61 -2.39 0.95 -5.06
C ILE A 61 -3.24 1.31 -6.27
N SER A 62 -3.03 0.60 -7.36
CA SER A 62 -3.81 0.76 -8.58
C SER A 62 -4.61 -0.52 -8.78
N TYR A 63 -5.92 -0.39 -8.91
CA TYR A 63 -6.76 -1.58 -8.98
C TYR A 63 -8.03 -1.36 -9.79
N SER A 64 -8.57 -2.49 -10.23
CA SER A 64 -9.84 -2.56 -10.93
C SER A 64 -10.67 -3.65 -10.27
N GLY A 65 -11.78 -3.28 -9.67
CA GLY A 65 -12.63 -4.21 -8.92
C GLY A 65 -13.59 -3.47 -8.02
N PRO A 66 -14.16 -4.14 -7.02
CA PRO A 66 -15.06 -3.47 -6.08
C PRO A 66 -14.32 -2.40 -5.28
N ARG A 67 -14.98 -1.28 -5.03
CA ARG A 67 -14.34 -0.16 -4.34
C ARG A 67 -13.90 -0.53 -2.93
N ILE A 68 -12.66 -0.20 -2.61
CA ILE A 68 -12.10 -0.39 -1.27
C ILE A 68 -12.56 0.77 -0.38
N ASP A 69 -12.97 0.47 0.85
CA ASP A 69 -13.26 1.49 1.85
C ASP A 69 -11.95 2.18 2.22
N GLU A 70 -11.84 3.48 1.92
CA GLU A 70 -10.59 4.21 2.09
C GLU A 70 -10.21 4.39 3.56
N ALA A 71 -11.18 4.62 4.43
CA ALA A 71 -10.89 4.73 5.86
C ALA A 71 -10.32 3.43 6.41
N ALA A 72 -10.91 2.30 5.99
CA ALA A 72 -10.40 0.98 6.37
C ALA A 72 -8.98 0.76 5.84
N LEU A 73 -8.72 1.20 4.61
CA LEU A 73 -7.39 1.09 4.02
C LEU A 73 -6.35 1.89 4.81
N VAL A 74 -6.69 3.11 5.20
CA VAL A 74 -5.78 3.92 6.03
C VAL A 74 -5.49 3.22 7.35
N ARG A 75 -6.50 2.70 8.04
CA ARG A 75 -6.29 1.97 9.29
C ARG A 75 -5.41 0.75 9.08
N TYR A 76 -5.62 0.03 8.00
CA TYR A 76 -4.81 -1.14 7.66
C TYR A 76 -3.34 -0.75 7.46
N LEU A 77 -3.08 0.29 6.67
CA LEU A 77 -1.70 0.71 6.42
C LEU A 77 -1.00 1.17 7.69
N VAL A 78 -1.70 1.91 8.55
CA VAL A 78 -1.13 2.35 9.82
C VAL A 78 -0.88 1.17 10.75
N SER A 79 -1.61 0.07 10.63
CA SER A 79 -1.41 -1.10 11.47
C SER A 79 -0.03 -1.75 11.31
N PHE A 80 0.70 -1.40 10.24
CA PHE A 80 2.07 -1.90 10.04
C PHE A 80 3.11 -1.21 10.94
N ARG A 81 2.73 -0.19 11.70
CA ARG A 81 3.66 0.65 12.47
C ARG A 81 4.64 -0.12 13.33
N GLU A 82 4.20 -1.20 13.95
CA GLU A 82 5.07 -2.02 14.79
C GLU A 82 5.40 -3.37 14.17
N HIS A 83 5.03 -3.56 12.90
CA HIS A 83 5.29 -4.82 12.20
C HIS A 83 6.75 -4.86 11.72
N SER A 84 7.40 -6.01 11.90
CA SER A 84 8.78 -6.21 11.46
C SER A 84 8.80 -7.10 10.23
N ASP A 85 9.21 -6.53 9.11
CA ASP A 85 9.26 -7.26 7.84
C ASP A 85 10.21 -6.53 6.89
N PHE A 86 10.75 -7.24 5.92
CA PHE A 86 11.53 -6.60 4.87
C PHE A 86 10.59 -5.86 3.91
N HIS A 87 11.14 -4.90 3.15
CA HIS A 87 10.34 -4.06 2.25
C HIS A 87 9.52 -4.90 1.26
N GLU A 88 10.18 -5.87 0.63
CA GLU A 88 9.53 -6.74 -0.36
C GLU A 88 8.43 -7.58 0.29
N GLN A 89 8.64 -8.02 1.51
CA GLN A 89 7.65 -8.82 2.24
C GLN A 89 6.44 -7.98 2.61
N CYS A 90 6.64 -6.72 2.99
CA CYS A 90 5.52 -5.81 3.29
C CYS A 90 4.66 -5.60 2.05
N VAL A 91 5.29 -5.35 0.90
CA VAL A 91 4.54 -5.16 -0.35
C VAL A 91 3.81 -6.44 -0.76
N GLU A 92 4.45 -7.60 -0.62
CA GLU A 92 3.80 -8.86 -0.91
C GLU A 92 2.58 -9.08 -0.03
N ARG A 93 2.71 -8.79 1.26
CA ARG A 93 1.61 -8.94 2.21
C ARG A 93 0.44 -8.01 1.86
N ILE A 94 0.73 -6.75 1.58
CA ILE A 94 -0.30 -5.79 1.17
C ILE A 94 -0.98 -6.27 -0.10
N PHE A 95 -0.19 -6.73 -1.07
CA PHE A 95 -0.73 -7.24 -2.33
C PHE A 95 -1.67 -8.43 -2.10
N LEU A 96 -1.24 -9.41 -1.32
CA LEU A 96 -2.04 -10.60 -1.08
C LEU A 96 -3.31 -10.28 -0.28
N ASP A 97 -3.21 -9.42 0.72
CA ASP A 97 -4.36 -9.02 1.52
C ASP A 97 -5.41 -8.31 0.67
N LEU A 98 -4.96 -7.37 -0.18
CA LEU A 98 -5.87 -6.64 -1.05
C LEU A 98 -6.45 -7.53 -2.14
N LEU A 99 -5.64 -8.43 -2.69
CA LEU A 99 -6.13 -9.34 -3.72
C LEU A 99 -7.22 -10.26 -3.16
N THR A 100 -7.04 -10.75 -1.94
CA THR A 100 -8.04 -11.55 -1.24
C THR A 100 -9.31 -10.74 -1.03
N LEU A 101 -9.18 -9.47 -0.63
CA LEU A 101 -10.32 -8.59 -0.41
C LEU A 101 -11.12 -8.35 -1.71
N LEU A 102 -10.41 -8.09 -2.80
CA LEU A 102 -11.04 -7.75 -4.07
C LEU A 102 -11.68 -8.96 -4.75
N GLY A 103 -11.14 -10.16 -4.56
CA GLY A 103 -11.70 -11.37 -5.12
C GLY A 103 -11.22 -11.68 -6.53
N GLU A 104 -11.81 -12.71 -7.11
CA GLU A 104 -11.43 -13.19 -8.44
C GLU A 104 -11.75 -12.15 -9.52
N GLY A 105 -10.90 -12.09 -10.53
CA GLY A 105 -11.09 -11.22 -11.67
C GLY A 105 -10.61 -9.79 -11.46
N ALA A 106 -10.22 -9.43 -10.25
CA ALA A 106 -9.71 -8.09 -9.98
C ALA A 106 -8.30 -7.94 -10.54
N LYS A 107 -7.95 -6.71 -10.92
CA LYS A 107 -6.59 -6.35 -11.31
C LYS A 107 -6.02 -5.49 -10.20
N LEU A 108 -4.77 -5.72 -9.86
CA LEU A 108 -4.14 -5.04 -8.72
C LEU A 108 -2.65 -4.87 -8.95
N THR A 109 -2.17 -3.68 -8.67
CA THR A 109 -0.73 -3.38 -8.59
C THR A 109 -0.48 -2.66 -7.28
N VAL A 110 0.50 -3.14 -6.52
CA VAL A 110 0.96 -2.49 -5.29
C VAL A 110 2.43 -2.15 -5.50
N TYR A 111 2.75 -0.89 -5.30
CA TYR A 111 4.11 -0.37 -5.45
C TYR A 111 4.43 0.46 -4.22
N ALA A 112 5.60 0.24 -3.62
CA ALA A 112 6.04 1.03 -2.49
C ALA A 112 7.35 1.71 -2.81
N ARG A 113 7.53 2.89 -2.22
CA ARG A 113 8.74 3.69 -2.34
C ARG A 113 9.20 4.03 -0.94
N TYR A 114 10.27 3.36 -0.52
CA TYR A 114 10.77 3.53 0.84
C TYR A 114 11.80 4.64 0.93
N VAL A 115 11.85 5.25 2.10
CA VAL A 115 12.85 6.26 2.39
C VAL A 115 14.23 5.63 2.27
N ARG A 116 15.12 6.34 1.61
CA ARG A 116 16.45 5.90 1.30
C ARG A 116 17.27 5.64 2.56
N ARG A 117 17.99 4.52 2.57
CA ARG A 117 18.97 4.19 3.60
C ARG A 117 20.24 3.73 2.92
N GLY A 118 21.40 4.20 3.42
CA GLY A 118 22.68 3.78 2.87
C GLY A 118 22.90 4.12 1.41
N GLY A 119 22.14 5.11 0.89
CA GLY A 119 22.25 5.54 -0.49
C GLY A 119 21.51 4.70 -1.50
N LEU A 120 20.74 3.70 -1.07
CA LEU A 120 20.00 2.84 -1.96
C LEU A 120 18.49 3.12 -1.89
N ASP A 121 17.87 3.22 -3.06
CA ASP A 121 16.42 3.31 -3.15
C ASP A 121 15.86 1.89 -3.22
N ILE A 122 14.83 1.63 -2.42
CA ILE A 122 14.15 0.33 -2.40
C ILE A 122 12.71 0.55 -2.76
N ASN A 123 12.32 0.06 -3.94
CA ASN A 123 11.00 0.32 -4.51
C ASN A 123 10.37 -0.99 -4.98
N PRO A 124 9.97 -1.87 -4.05
CA PRO A 124 9.37 -3.16 -4.42
C PRO A 124 7.96 -2.98 -4.98
N TRP A 125 7.55 -3.91 -5.82
CA TRP A 125 6.21 -3.90 -6.38
C TRP A 125 5.72 -5.32 -6.65
N ARG A 126 4.38 -5.45 -6.69
CA ARG A 126 3.69 -6.67 -7.10
C ARG A 126 2.48 -6.31 -7.94
N SER A 127 2.17 -7.13 -8.93
CA SER A 127 1.08 -6.84 -9.84
C SER A 127 0.46 -8.11 -10.38
N THR A 128 -0.85 -8.09 -10.62
CA THR A 128 -1.52 -9.15 -11.36
C THR A 128 -1.23 -9.05 -12.87
N GLU A 129 -0.73 -7.89 -13.33
CA GLU A 129 -0.43 -7.64 -14.72
C GLU A 129 1.06 -7.83 -15.00
N PRO A 130 1.44 -8.26 -16.20
CA PRO A 130 2.85 -8.45 -16.51
C PRO A 130 3.58 -7.12 -16.64
N GLY A 131 4.84 -7.10 -16.24
CA GLY A 131 5.71 -5.95 -16.40
C GLY A 131 5.43 -4.85 -15.40
N MET A 132 6.38 -3.93 -15.28
CA MET A 132 6.28 -2.79 -14.40
C MET A 132 5.45 -1.69 -15.06
N PRO A 133 4.40 -1.17 -14.39
CA PRO A 133 3.62 -0.07 -14.96
C PRO A 133 4.48 1.16 -15.21
N GLU A 134 4.30 1.78 -16.38
CA GLU A 134 5.12 2.92 -16.78
C GLU A 134 4.99 4.10 -15.82
N ASN A 135 3.78 4.38 -15.35
CA ASN A 135 3.55 5.49 -14.45
C ASN A 135 4.38 5.40 -13.18
N LEU A 136 4.69 4.20 -12.74
CA LEU A 136 5.46 4.00 -11.53
C LEU A 136 6.94 4.28 -11.74
N ARG A 137 7.43 4.13 -12.96
CA ARG A 137 8.82 4.45 -13.27
C ARG A 137 9.13 5.91 -13.03
N LEU A 138 8.19 6.78 -13.36
CA LEU A 138 8.39 8.21 -13.20
C LEU A 138 8.46 8.60 -11.72
N ALA A 139 7.83 7.84 -10.87
CA ALA A 139 7.82 8.12 -9.43
C ALA A 139 9.15 7.77 -8.74
N ARG A 140 10.04 7.10 -9.43
CA ARG A 140 11.30 6.65 -8.82
C ARG A 140 12.35 7.75 -8.70
N GLN A 141 12.18 8.81 -9.40
CA GLN A 141 13.18 9.88 -9.43
C GLN A 141 13.33 10.63 -8.09
#